data_1a3206cf3763a5e6003c9ce5e79e1e27
#
_entry.id   1a3206cf3763a5e6003c9ce5e79e1e27
#
_cell.length_a   1.000
_cell.length_b   1.000
_cell.length_c   1.000
_cell.angle_alpha   90.00
_cell.angle_beta   90.00
_cell.angle_gamma   90.00
#
_symmetry.space_group_name_H-M   'P 1'
#
loop_
_entity.id
_entity.type
_entity.pdbx_description
1 polymer ?
#
loop_
_entity_poly.entity_id
_entity_poly.type
_entity_poly.pdbx_seq_one_letter_code
_entity_poly.pdbx_strand_id
1 'polypeptide(L)'
;MGHSVGPPCRVPPVATLSLDMPIAARRRSAHRAIYLDRSLEALPIFRLSDSADESTITYSPSTGGRWRVLPSPGDRLPGTFDQDVYVEILHRYAEAGFPADGTVSFTLHAFLRSIGRRVDGRTYEQLRSGLNRLERTILESSGVYVSSRASAPLDDRFTILTSVAIERRRLADREQFTLFPVLTASEPGDARVTISPLIRENIAAGHTITLLSPLYQSLTNPVARRLYRLMEVARELGMVTWRVALDELAQQLPLAQRYPSHLQRVLQPAHEMLVAAGVVRSAVFRQMNRDWLVDYTLASRNV
;
A
#
# COMPACT_ATOMS: atom_id res chain seq x y z
N MET A 1 -14.99 -49.77 -35.69
CA MET A 1 -15.03 -48.31 -35.36
C MET A 1 -14.33 -48.14 -34.03
N GLY A 2 -13.03 -47.85 -34.05
CA GLY A 2 -12.20 -47.74 -32.85
C GLY A 2 -12.06 -46.26 -32.46
N HIS A 3 -12.49 -45.92 -31.25
CA HIS A 3 -12.24 -44.59 -30.65
C HIS A 3 -10.85 -44.57 -30.02
N SER A 4 -9.96 -43.82 -30.65
CA SER A 4 -8.64 -43.47 -30.09
C SER A 4 -8.82 -42.46 -28.96
N VAL A 5 -8.48 -42.82 -27.73
CA VAL A 5 -8.40 -41.95 -26.57
C VAL A 5 -6.98 -41.39 -26.56
N GLY A 6 -6.87 -40.04 -26.74
CA GLY A 6 -5.62 -39.31 -26.65
C GLY A 6 -5.08 -39.30 -25.20
N PRO A 7 -3.76 -39.13 -25.01
CA PRO A 7 -3.15 -39.17 -23.69
C PRO A 7 -3.52 -37.95 -22.84
N PRO A 8 -3.60 -38.07 -21.50
CA PRO A 8 -3.98 -37.00 -20.60
C PRO A 8 -2.87 -35.90 -20.56
N CYS A 9 -3.30 -34.65 -20.62
CA CYS A 9 -2.45 -33.46 -20.42
C CYS A 9 -1.76 -33.57 -19.04
N ARG A 10 -0.43 -33.66 -19.06
CA ARG A 10 0.39 -33.49 -17.86
C ARG A 10 0.42 -32.02 -17.45
N VAL A 11 -0.13 -31.73 -16.30
CA VAL A 11 0.07 -30.45 -15.60
C VAL A 11 1.54 -30.41 -15.17
N PRO A 12 2.30 -29.34 -15.49
CA PRO A 12 3.66 -29.20 -15.01
C PRO A 12 3.69 -29.08 -13.48
N PRO A 13 4.70 -29.66 -12.80
CA PRO A 13 4.80 -29.57 -11.36
C PRO A 13 5.01 -28.12 -10.94
N VAL A 14 4.23 -27.69 -9.93
CA VAL A 14 4.43 -26.44 -9.21
C VAL A 14 5.87 -26.42 -8.72
N ALA A 15 6.67 -25.46 -9.16
CA ALA A 15 8.03 -25.26 -8.72
C ALA A 15 8.00 -24.99 -7.19
N THR A 16 8.32 -26.01 -6.42
CA THR A 16 8.65 -25.90 -5.00
C THR A 16 9.89 -25.03 -4.89
N LEU A 17 9.72 -23.79 -4.42
CA LEU A 17 10.82 -22.90 -4.06
C LEU A 17 11.73 -23.64 -3.08
N SER A 18 12.96 -23.85 -3.52
CA SER A 18 14.02 -24.55 -2.82
C SER A 18 14.21 -24.02 -1.39
N LEU A 19 14.11 -24.94 -0.43
CA LEU A 19 14.27 -24.71 1.01
C LEU A 19 15.75 -24.48 1.45
N ASP A 20 16.69 -24.43 0.50
CA ASP A 20 18.15 -24.46 0.79
C ASP A 20 18.86 -23.10 0.81
N MET A 21 18.12 -21.99 0.97
CA MET A 21 18.78 -20.70 1.24
C MET A 21 19.23 -20.61 2.70
N PRO A 22 20.46 -20.14 2.99
CA PRO A 22 20.94 -19.94 4.36
C PRO A 22 20.01 -19.00 5.14
N ILE A 23 19.70 -19.36 6.40
CA ILE A 23 18.80 -18.61 7.29
C ILE A 23 19.17 -17.12 7.39
N ALA A 24 20.47 -16.78 7.30
CA ALA A 24 20.97 -15.40 7.31
C ALA A 24 20.59 -14.63 6.01
N ALA A 25 20.56 -15.29 4.86
CA ALA A 25 20.15 -14.68 3.59
C ALA A 25 18.63 -14.47 3.54
N ARG A 26 17.82 -15.42 4.08
CA ARG A 26 16.38 -15.27 4.27
C ARG A 26 16.03 -14.08 5.16
N ARG A 27 16.73 -13.91 6.30
CA ARG A 27 16.52 -12.75 7.20
C ARG A 27 16.85 -11.42 6.52
N ARG A 28 17.96 -11.32 5.77
CA ARG A 28 18.33 -10.08 5.05
C ARG A 28 17.36 -9.75 3.91
N SER A 29 16.79 -10.74 3.25
CA SER A 29 15.76 -10.54 2.22
C SER A 29 14.43 -10.10 2.83
N ALA A 30 14.01 -10.70 3.96
CA ALA A 30 12.78 -10.35 4.65
C ALA A 30 12.75 -8.87 5.13
N HIS A 31 13.89 -8.33 5.59
CA HIS A 31 14.01 -6.91 6.00
C HIS A 31 13.87 -5.90 4.85
N ARG A 32 13.79 -6.33 3.61
CA ARG A 32 13.65 -5.45 2.44
C ARG A 32 12.31 -5.56 1.75
N ALA A 33 11.48 -6.51 2.13
CA ALA A 33 10.18 -6.76 1.53
C ALA A 33 9.05 -6.18 2.38
N ILE A 34 8.10 -5.51 1.73
CA ILE A 34 6.88 -4.99 2.33
C ILE A 34 5.73 -5.81 1.74
N TYR A 35 4.91 -6.42 2.59
CA TYR A 35 3.77 -7.23 2.17
C TYR A 35 2.47 -6.44 2.38
N LEU A 36 1.74 -6.18 1.32
CA LEU A 36 0.49 -5.44 1.34
C LEU A 36 -0.65 -6.34 0.86
N ASP A 37 -1.84 -6.13 1.40
CA ASP A 37 -3.05 -6.85 0.96
C ASP A 37 -3.37 -6.50 -0.50
N ARG A 38 -3.31 -7.50 -1.40
CA ARG A 38 -3.53 -7.34 -2.83
C ARG A 38 -4.91 -6.77 -3.17
N SER A 39 -5.96 -7.22 -2.48
CA SER A 39 -7.32 -6.73 -2.70
C SER A 39 -7.44 -5.25 -2.35
N LEU A 40 -6.84 -4.84 -1.24
CA LEU A 40 -6.85 -3.45 -0.81
C LEU A 40 -6.02 -2.56 -1.74
N GLU A 41 -4.90 -3.08 -2.23
CA GLU A 41 -4.02 -2.35 -3.15
C GLU A 41 -4.60 -2.16 -4.56
N ALA A 42 -5.58 -2.95 -4.96
CA ALA A 42 -6.33 -2.72 -6.19
C ALA A 42 -7.29 -1.51 -6.09
N LEU A 43 -7.58 -1.02 -4.88
CA LEU A 43 -8.61 -0.02 -4.60
C LEU A 43 -8.03 1.34 -4.19
N PRO A 44 -8.66 2.46 -4.57
CA PRO A 44 -8.21 3.79 -4.17
C PRO A 44 -8.53 4.06 -2.69
N ILE A 45 -7.53 4.49 -1.92
CA ILE A 45 -7.69 4.81 -0.50
C ILE A 45 -7.23 6.23 -0.20
N PHE A 46 -6.07 6.61 -0.74
CA PHE A 46 -5.38 7.84 -0.39
C PHE A 46 -5.58 8.90 -1.47
N ARG A 47 -5.94 10.11 -1.03
CA ARG A 47 -5.97 11.26 -1.92
C ARG A 47 -4.53 11.69 -2.24
N LEU A 48 -4.20 11.74 -3.53
CA LEU A 48 -2.84 12.05 -4.01
C LEU A 48 -2.66 13.50 -4.43
N SER A 49 -3.65 14.35 -4.17
CA SER A 49 -3.60 15.80 -4.40
C SER A 49 -3.73 16.53 -3.08
N ASP A 50 -3.06 17.68 -2.95
CA ASP A 50 -3.13 18.55 -1.76
C ASP A 50 -4.42 19.40 -1.70
N SER A 51 -5.47 18.99 -2.42
CA SER A 51 -6.76 19.67 -2.36
C SER A 51 -7.39 19.50 -0.99
N ALA A 52 -7.92 20.58 -0.42
CA ALA A 52 -8.71 20.57 0.81
C ALA A 52 -10.11 19.93 0.63
N ASP A 53 -10.30 19.18 -0.45
CA ASP A 53 -11.56 18.53 -0.78
C ASP A 53 -11.82 17.38 0.19
N GLU A 54 -12.83 17.52 1.03
CA GLU A 54 -13.31 16.52 2.01
C GLU A 54 -14.24 15.49 1.37
N SER A 55 -14.43 15.54 0.05
CA SER A 55 -15.35 14.65 -0.65
C SER A 55 -14.89 13.19 -0.57
N THR A 56 -15.85 12.31 -0.39
CA THR A 56 -15.68 10.84 -0.42
C THR A 56 -14.98 10.40 -1.69
N ILE A 57 -14.00 9.50 -1.58
CA ILE A 57 -13.51 8.76 -2.75
C ILE A 57 -14.55 7.70 -3.09
N THR A 58 -15.00 7.68 -4.33
CA THR A 58 -15.90 6.63 -4.86
C THR A 58 -15.27 6.03 -6.10
N TYR A 59 -15.24 4.70 -6.15
CA TYR A 59 -14.74 3.95 -7.30
C TYR A 59 -15.70 2.82 -7.62
N SER A 60 -16.05 2.68 -8.90
CA SER A 60 -16.90 1.60 -9.39
C SER A 60 -16.16 0.93 -10.54
N PRO A 61 -15.55 -0.25 -10.30
CA PRO A 61 -14.85 -0.98 -11.35
C PRO A 61 -15.83 -1.45 -12.43
N SER A 62 -15.34 -1.63 -13.65
CA SER A 62 -16.13 -2.16 -14.80
C SER A 62 -16.69 -3.56 -14.54
N THR A 63 -16.10 -4.30 -13.61
CA THR A 63 -16.57 -5.63 -13.18
C THR A 63 -17.81 -5.60 -12.28
N GLY A 64 -18.27 -4.42 -11.91
CA GLY A 64 -19.40 -4.20 -11.02
C GLY A 64 -19.00 -3.96 -9.56
N GLY A 65 -19.99 -3.63 -8.74
CA GLY A 65 -19.78 -3.28 -7.34
C GLY A 65 -19.41 -1.81 -7.11
N ARG A 66 -19.11 -1.46 -5.85
CA ARG A 66 -18.77 -0.09 -5.47
C ARG A 66 -17.82 -0.08 -4.28
N TRP A 67 -16.83 0.80 -4.35
CA TRP A 67 -15.91 1.12 -3.27
C TRP A 67 -16.05 2.56 -2.84
N ARG A 68 -16.05 2.83 -1.55
CA ARG A 68 -16.10 4.17 -0.99
C ARG A 68 -15.11 4.31 0.16
N VAL A 69 -14.47 5.48 0.23
CA VAL A 69 -13.64 5.89 1.36
C VAL A 69 -14.29 7.10 2.00
N LEU A 70 -14.73 6.95 3.23
CA LEU A 70 -15.52 7.93 3.97
C LEU A 70 -14.66 8.51 5.09
N PRO A 71 -14.43 9.84 5.12
CA PRO A 71 -13.74 10.46 6.23
C PRO A 71 -14.61 10.42 7.49
N SER A 72 -13.98 10.50 8.65
CA SER A 72 -14.70 10.78 9.89
C SER A 72 -15.30 12.20 9.84
N PRO A 73 -16.47 12.44 10.42
CA PRO A 73 -17.06 13.78 10.46
C PRO A 73 -16.07 14.82 11.02
N GLY A 74 -15.87 15.92 10.28
CA GLY A 74 -14.93 16.98 10.63
C GLY A 74 -13.44 16.66 10.37
N ASP A 75 -13.14 15.53 9.73
CA ASP A 75 -11.78 15.17 9.33
C ASP A 75 -11.68 15.06 7.79
N ARG A 76 -10.46 15.11 7.27
CA ARG A 76 -10.18 14.92 5.85
C ARG A 76 -9.88 13.46 5.55
N LEU A 77 -9.97 13.08 4.28
CA LEU A 77 -9.50 11.77 3.80
C LEU A 77 -8.00 11.59 4.00
N PRO A 78 -7.53 10.33 4.17
CA PRO A 78 -6.11 10.01 4.14
C PRO A 78 -5.44 10.53 2.88
N GLY A 79 -4.28 11.19 3.04
CA GLY A 79 -3.52 11.79 1.96
C GLY A 79 -2.18 11.11 1.70
N THR A 80 -1.30 11.84 1.01
CA THR A 80 0.03 11.35 0.59
C THR A 80 0.92 10.95 1.76
N PHE A 81 0.88 11.70 2.86
CA PHE A 81 1.63 11.36 4.07
C PHE A 81 1.08 10.08 4.74
N ASP A 82 -0.25 9.94 4.79
CA ASP A 82 -0.90 8.78 5.39
C ASP A 82 -0.66 7.50 4.59
N GLN A 83 -0.45 7.63 3.27
CA GLN A 83 0.01 6.55 2.40
C GLN A 83 1.37 5.99 2.86
N ASP A 84 2.32 6.88 3.18
CA ASP A 84 3.65 6.47 3.66
C ASP A 84 3.55 5.85 5.05
N VAL A 85 2.67 6.39 5.92
CA VAL A 85 2.40 5.83 7.25
C VAL A 85 1.82 4.42 7.16
N TYR A 86 0.84 4.20 6.28
CA TYR A 86 0.24 2.90 6.04
C TYR A 86 1.27 1.85 5.59
N VAL A 87 2.08 2.18 4.59
CA VAL A 87 3.08 1.26 4.06
C VAL A 87 4.14 0.91 5.12
N GLU A 88 4.57 1.89 5.92
CA GLU A 88 5.54 1.65 7.00
C GLU A 88 4.96 0.79 8.14
N ILE A 89 3.68 0.95 8.49
CA ILE A 89 3.03 0.08 9.48
C ILE A 89 3.05 -1.37 9.01
N LEU A 90 2.71 -1.64 7.75
CA LEU A 90 2.72 -3.00 7.20
C LEU A 90 4.14 -3.55 7.06
N HIS A 91 5.12 -2.71 6.76
CA HIS A 91 6.54 -3.09 6.80
C HIS A 91 6.94 -3.56 8.20
N ARG A 92 6.64 -2.78 9.24
CA ARG A 92 6.91 -3.16 10.64
C ARG A 92 6.14 -4.38 11.09
N TYR A 93 4.92 -4.58 10.60
CA TYR A 93 4.15 -5.78 10.85
C TYR A 93 4.86 -7.03 10.32
N ALA A 94 5.43 -6.94 9.12
CA ALA A 94 6.25 -8.01 8.55
C ALA A 94 7.56 -8.22 9.32
N GLU A 95 8.27 -7.13 9.70
CA GLU A 95 9.50 -7.19 10.52
C GLU A 95 9.25 -7.85 11.89
N ALA A 96 8.08 -7.61 12.49
CA ALA A 96 7.65 -8.23 13.74
C ALA A 96 7.24 -9.71 13.58
N GLY A 97 7.27 -10.28 12.37
CA GLY A 97 6.93 -11.67 12.09
C GLY A 97 5.43 -11.91 12.02
N PHE A 98 4.65 -10.92 11.63
CA PHE A 98 3.20 -11.00 11.47
C PHE A 98 2.46 -11.41 12.76
N PRO A 99 2.53 -10.61 13.83
CA PRO A 99 1.85 -10.93 15.09
C PRO A 99 0.37 -11.25 14.87
N ALA A 100 -0.11 -12.35 15.45
CA ALA A 100 -1.47 -12.86 15.21
C ALA A 100 -2.56 -11.89 15.66
N ASP A 101 -2.30 -11.08 16.69
CA ASP A 101 -3.19 -10.01 17.17
C ASP A 101 -3.17 -8.76 16.28
N GLY A 102 -2.23 -8.67 15.34
CA GLY A 102 -2.05 -7.54 14.43
C GLY A 102 -1.44 -6.31 15.09
N THR A 103 -0.89 -6.43 16.28
CA THR A 103 -0.35 -5.31 17.05
C THR A 103 1.09 -5.00 16.64
N VAL A 104 1.36 -3.73 16.35
CA VAL A 104 2.69 -3.20 16.04
C VAL A 104 3.00 -2.06 16.99
N SER A 105 4.16 -2.12 17.66
CA SER A 105 4.63 -1.08 18.59
C SER A 105 5.89 -0.41 18.04
N PHE A 106 5.99 0.91 18.18
CA PHE A 106 7.11 1.70 17.70
C PHE A 106 7.23 3.04 18.41
N THR A 107 8.43 3.62 18.39
CA THR A 107 8.60 5.00 18.78
C THR A 107 8.26 5.93 17.61
N LEU A 108 7.58 7.05 17.88
CA LEU A 108 7.26 8.04 16.83
C LEU A 108 8.53 8.57 16.16
N HIS A 109 9.63 8.68 16.91
CA HIS A 109 10.94 9.10 16.40
C HIS A 109 11.48 8.13 15.34
N ALA A 110 11.59 6.83 15.69
CA ALA A 110 12.10 5.82 14.78
C ALA A 110 11.21 5.67 13.54
N PHE A 111 9.89 5.82 13.72
CA PHE A 111 8.93 5.76 12.62
C PHE A 111 9.13 6.90 11.61
N LEU A 112 9.25 8.16 12.08
CA LEU A 112 9.47 9.31 11.19
C LEU A 112 10.80 9.19 10.43
N ARG A 113 11.84 8.66 11.09
CA ARG A 113 13.13 8.44 10.43
C ARG A 113 13.05 7.37 9.34
N SER A 114 12.32 6.26 9.58
CA SER A 114 12.20 5.18 8.58
C SER A 114 11.46 5.62 7.32
N ILE A 115 10.45 6.50 7.43
CA ILE A 115 9.78 7.08 6.26
C ILE A 115 10.50 8.31 5.67
N GLY A 116 11.75 8.57 6.10
CA GLY A 116 12.59 9.66 5.57
C GLY A 116 12.08 11.07 5.92
N ARG A 117 11.34 11.24 7.01
CA ARG A 117 10.81 12.53 7.44
C ARG A 117 11.72 13.19 8.48
N ARG A 118 11.74 14.52 8.46
CA ARG A 118 12.38 15.30 9.51
C ARG A 118 11.66 15.04 10.83
N VAL A 119 12.43 14.99 11.93
CA VAL A 119 11.89 14.76 13.26
C VAL A 119 11.78 16.10 14.00
N ASP A 120 10.58 16.64 14.05
CA ASP A 120 10.24 17.89 14.73
C ASP A 120 8.79 17.84 15.26
N GLY A 121 8.38 18.85 16.03
CA GLY A 121 7.05 18.91 16.63
C GLY A 121 5.91 18.84 15.60
N ARG A 122 6.08 19.47 14.44
CA ARG A 122 5.08 19.48 13.37
C ARG A 122 4.89 18.09 12.76
N THR A 123 5.98 17.38 12.49
CA THR A 123 5.92 16.02 11.91
C THR A 123 5.42 14.99 12.90
N TYR A 124 5.67 15.16 14.21
CA TYR A 124 5.04 14.35 15.24
C TYR A 124 3.51 14.52 15.25
N GLU A 125 3.00 15.75 15.19
CA GLU A 125 1.56 15.99 15.13
C GLU A 125 0.96 15.47 13.80
N GLN A 126 1.69 15.60 12.70
CA GLN A 126 1.26 15.05 11.41
C GLN A 126 1.16 13.52 11.47
N LEU A 127 2.11 12.83 12.13
CA LEU A 127 2.06 11.38 12.30
C LEU A 127 0.90 10.96 13.20
N ARG A 128 0.67 11.63 14.34
CA ARG A 128 -0.49 11.38 15.21
C ARG A 128 -1.81 11.54 14.47
N SER A 129 -1.94 12.64 13.74
CA SER A 129 -3.15 12.90 12.92
C SER A 129 -3.32 11.85 11.82
N GLY A 130 -2.23 11.40 11.19
CA GLY A 130 -2.25 10.34 10.18
C GLY A 130 -2.70 8.99 10.75
N LEU A 131 -2.16 8.59 11.90
CA LEU A 131 -2.57 7.36 12.59
C LEU A 131 -4.06 7.41 12.95
N ASN A 132 -4.54 8.52 13.50
CA ASN A 132 -5.96 8.70 13.84
C ASN A 132 -6.85 8.65 12.60
N ARG A 133 -6.42 9.22 11.45
CA ARG A 133 -7.19 9.12 10.20
C ARG A 133 -7.28 7.68 9.71
N LEU A 134 -6.19 6.91 9.75
CA LEU A 134 -6.20 5.49 9.34
C LEU A 134 -7.11 4.63 10.24
N GLU A 135 -7.28 5.00 11.51
CA GLU A 135 -8.21 4.36 12.44
C GLU A 135 -9.67 4.73 12.17
N ARG A 136 -9.93 6.00 11.81
CA ARG A 136 -11.31 6.53 11.74
C ARG A 136 -11.91 6.57 10.36
N THR A 137 -11.09 6.46 9.30
CA THR A 137 -11.57 6.44 7.92
C THR A 137 -12.23 5.10 7.63
N ILE A 138 -13.50 5.15 7.22
CA ILE A 138 -14.27 3.95 6.89
C ILE A 138 -14.02 3.60 5.42
N LEU A 139 -13.65 2.35 5.19
CA LEU A 139 -13.56 1.70 3.90
C LEU A 139 -14.85 0.88 3.72
N GLU A 140 -15.67 1.23 2.73
CA GLU A 140 -16.93 0.55 2.42
C GLU A 140 -16.80 -0.20 1.11
N SER A 141 -16.98 -1.50 1.16
CA SER A 141 -17.03 -2.38 0.00
C SER A 141 -18.46 -2.84 -0.26
N SER A 142 -18.89 -2.76 -1.51
CA SER A 142 -20.09 -3.44 -2.02
C SER A 142 -19.64 -4.31 -3.19
N GLY A 143 -19.27 -5.56 -2.88
CA GLY A 143 -18.86 -6.56 -3.87
C GLY A 143 -17.52 -6.29 -4.58
N VAL A 144 -16.58 -5.56 -3.97
CA VAL A 144 -15.30 -5.19 -4.64
C VAL A 144 -14.08 -5.71 -3.89
N TYR A 145 -14.02 -5.55 -2.57
CA TYR A 145 -12.92 -6.07 -1.76
C TYR A 145 -13.05 -7.58 -1.60
N VAL A 146 -12.02 -8.32 -1.96
CA VAL A 146 -12.01 -9.79 -1.87
C VAL A 146 -11.35 -10.23 -0.57
N SER A 147 -12.09 -10.98 0.25
CA SER A 147 -11.55 -11.63 1.43
C SER A 147 -11.03 -13.02 1.08
N SER A 148 -9.81 -13.32 1.48
CA SER A 148 -9.21 -14.64 1.35
C SER A 148 -10.00 -15.71 2.13
N ARG A 149 -10.57 -15.34 3.29
CA ARG A 149 -11.36 -16.23 4.13
C ARG A 149 -12.66 -16.67 3.46
N ALA A 150 -13.36 -15.72 2.81
CA ALA A 150 -14.59 -16.02 2.09
C ALA A 150 -14.33 -16.50 0.66
N SER A 151 -13.12 -16.29 0.13
CA SER A 151 -12.76 -16.48 -1.29
C SER A 151 -13.74 -15.76 -2.24
N ALA A 152 -14.35 -14.67 -1.78
CA ALA A 152 -15.41 -13.95 -2.45
C ALA A 152 -15.34 -12.43 -2.15
N PRO A 153 -15.91 -11.60 -3.01
CA PRO A 153 -16.13 -10.19 -2.72
C PRO A 153 -17.04 -10.02 -1.51
N LEU A 154 -16.75 -9.01 -0.68
CA LEU A 154 -17.50 -8.70 0.54
C LEU A 154 -18.33 -7.43 0.39
N ASP A 155 -19.48 -7.45 1.05
CA ASP A 155 -20.26 -6.28 1.43
C ASP A 155 -19.97 -5.98 2.90
N ASP A 156 -19.02 -5.08 3.15
CA ASP A 156 -18.57 -4.81 4.51
C ASP A 156 -18.05 -3.36 4.67
N ARG A 157 -17.92 -2.95 5.92
CA ARG A 157 -17.31 -1.68 6.35
C ARG A 157 -16.23 -1.95 7.36
N PHE A 158 -15.02 -1.48 7.09
CA PHE A 158 -13.89 -1.64 7.97
C PHE A 158 -12.95 -0.43 7.92
N THR A 159 -11.96 -0.41 8.80
CA THR A 159 -10.91 0.60 8.83
C THR A 159 -9.55 -0.07 8.57
N ILE A 160 -8.52 0.69 8.27
CA ILE A 160 -7.16 0.16 8.13
C ILE A 160 -6.60 -0.27 9.49
N LEU A 161 -6.78 0.59 10.49
CA LEU A 161 -6.40 0.32 11.88
C LEU A 161 -7.65 0.21 12.74
N THR A 162 -7.70 -0.78 13.63
CA THR A 162 -8.80 -0.96 14.58
C THR A 162 -8.52 -0.30 15.92
N SER A 163 -7.26 0.03 16.20
CA SER A 163 -6.86 0.69 17.44
C SER A 163 -5.57 1.47 17.23
N VAL A 164 -5.52 2.67 17.81
CA VAL A 164 -4.33 3.51 17.90
C VAL A 164 -4.17 3.99 19.34
N ALA A 165 -3.12 3.55 20.02
CA ALA A 165 -2.75 4.01 21.34
C ALA A 165 -1.43 4.76 21.26
N ILE A 166 -1.41 6.02 21.70
CA ILE A 166 -0.21 6.87 21.72
C ILE A 166 0.05 7.29 23.15
N GLU A 167 1.18 6.87 23.69
CA GLU A 167 1.59 7.23 25.04
C GLU A 167 1.98 8.71 25.09
N ARG A 168 1.39 9.44 26.02
CA ARG A 168 1.79 10.82 26.33
C ARG A 168 2.86 10.76 27.43
N ARG A 169 4.10 11.08 27.09
CA ARG A 169 5.15 11.24 28.12
C ARG A 169 4.81 12.42 29.04
N ARG A 170 4.88 12.22 30.33
CA ARG A 170 4.76 13.29 31.33
C ARG A 170 5.98 14.20 31.24
N LEU A 171 5.83 15.49 31.55
CA LEU A 171 6.93 16.48 31.55
C LEU A 171 8.11 16.04 32.43
N ALA A 172 7.83 15.39 33.57
CA ALA A 172 8.85 14.83 34.48
C ALA A 172 9.76 13.79 33.78
N ASP A 173 9.21 12.98 32.88
CA ASP A 173 10.00 11.99 32.15
C ASP A 173 10.94 12.66 31.12
N ARG A 174 10.55 13.82 30.57
CA ARG A 174 11.40 14.59 29.67
C ARG A 174 12.63 15.20 30.36
N GLU A 175 12.51 15.67 31.58
CA GLU A 175 13.62 16.22 32.36
C GLU A 175 14.64 15.13 32.76
N GLN A 176 14.16 13.93 33.11
CA GLN A 176 15.04 12.79 33.39
C GLN A 176 15.82 12.35 32.15
N PHE A 177 15.20 12.32 30.97
CA PHE A 177 15.87 11.98 29.70
C PHE A 177 16.92 13.00 29.28
N THR A 178 16.74 14.27 29.61
CA THR A 178 17.72 15.32 29.33
C THR A 178 18.97 15.19 30.22
N LEU A 179 18.79 14.69 31.44
CA LEU A 179 19.89 14.48 32.41
C LEU A 179 20.64 13.17 32.20
N PHE A 180 20.00 12.16 31.59
CA PHE A 180 20.56 10.83 31.38
C PHE A 180 20.38 10.33 29.94
N PRO A 181 21.11 10.87 28.97
CA PRO A 181 20.96 10.51 27.54
C PRO A 181 21.24 9.03 27.23
N VAL A 182 21.96 8.32 28.13
CA VAL A 182 22.25 6.87 27.99
C VAL A 182 20.99 6.02 28.15
N LEU A 183 19.94 6.51 28.84
CA LEU A 183 18.67 5.80 29.03
C LEU A 183 17.76 5.89 27.79
N THR A 184 18.10 6.73 26.82
CA THR A 184 17.32 6.91 25.58
C THR A 184 17.51 5.78 24.57
N ALA A 185 18.49 4.90 24.76
CA ALA A 185 18.80 3.80 23.83
C ALA A 185 17.73 2.69 23.81
N SER A 186 16.87 2.61 24.85
CA SER A 186 15.76 1.65 24.96
C SER A 186 14.45 2.38 25.22
N GLU A 187 14.07 3.31 24.35
CA GLU A 187 12.78 3.99 24.48
C GLU A 187 11.62 2.99 24.35
N PRO A 188 10.70 2.92 25.33
CA PRO A 188 9.46 2.19 25.15
C PRO A 188 8.68 2.77 23.95
N GLY A 189 7.97 1.92 23.23
CA GLY A 189 7.19 2.35 22.08
C GLY A 189 6.23 3.48 22.44
N ASP A 190 6.35 4.62 21.75
CA ASP A 190 5.45 5.77 21.95
C ASP A 190 4.06 5.54 21.35
N ALA A 191 3.93 4.58 20.44
CA ALA A 191 2.68 4.24 19.80
C ALA A 191 2.52 2.74 19.64
N ARG A 192 1.29 2.28 19.75
CA ARG A 192 0.83 0.93 19.47
C ARG A 192 -0.38 1.02 18.56
N VAL A 193 -0.33 0.29 17.45
CA VAL A 193 -1.43 0.23 16.49
C VAL A 193 -1.84 -1.21 16.25
N THR A 194 -3.12 -1.45 15.95
CA THR A 194 -3.63 -2.78 15.61
C THR A 194 -4.23 -2.73 14.21
N ILE A 195 -3.74 -3.59 13.31
CA ILE A 195 -4.19 -3.70 11.93
C ILE A 195 -5.52 -4.44 11.86
N SER A 196 -6.41 -4.03 10.96
CA SER A 196 -7.72 -4.66 10.73
C SER A 196 -7.60 -6.18 10.50
N PRO A 197 -8.49 -6.99 11.10
CA PRO A 197 -8.54 -8.44 10.91
C PRO A 197 -8.62 -8.85 9.44
N LEU A 198 -9.45 -8.18 8.63
CA LEU A 198 -9.61 -8.47 7.20
C LEU A 198 -8.29 -8.37 6.43
N ILE A 199 -7.51 -7.31 6.68
CA ILE A 199 -6.20 -7.09 6.05
C ILE A 199 -5.21 -8.16 6.52
N ARG A 200 -5.18 -8.48 7.82
CA ARG A 200 -4.28 -9.48 8.38
C ARG A 200 -4.56 -10.87 7.84
N GLU A 201 -5.83 -11.25 7.73
CA GLU A 201 -6.26 -12.54 7.21
C GLU A 201 -5.84 -12.71 5.74
N ASN A 202 -5.99 -11.67 4.92
CA ASN A 202 -5.51 -11.68 3.54
C ASN A 202 -3.99 -11.84 3.47
N ILE A 203 -3.24 -11.11 4.29
CA ILE A 203 -1.78 -11.21 4.35
C ILE A 203 -1.35 -12.61 4.81
N ALA A 204 -1.97 -13.15 5.87
CA ALA A 204 -1.67 -14.48 6.39
C ALA A 204 -1.98 -15.60 5.39
N ALA A 205 -3.00 -15.42 4.55
CA ALA A 205 -3.35 -16.34 3.46
C ALA A 205 -2.45 -16.20 2.22
N GLY A 206 -1.46 -15.29 2.22
CA GLY A 206 -0.60 -15.04 1.06
C GLY A 206 -1.29 -14.25 -0.06
N HIS A 207 -2.46 -13.64 0.21
CA HIS A 207 -3.16 -12.79 -0.74
C HIS A 207 -2.55 -11.37 -0.77
N THR A 208 -1.28 -11.31 -1.17
CA THR A 208 -0.44 -10.14 -1.03
C THR A 208 0.18 -9.68 -2.34
N ILE A 209 0.63 -8.44 -2.35
CA ILE A 209 1.69 -7.95 -3.23
C ILE A 209 2.95 -7.74 -2.41
N THR A 210 4.10 -7.82 -3.06
CA THR A 210 5.40 -7.60 -2.42
C THR A 210 6.09 -6.39 -3.03
N LEU A 211 6.42 -5.39 -2.18
CA LEU A 211 7.22 -4.25 -2.59
C LEU A 211 8.65 -4.39 -2.06
N LEU A 212 9.60 -3.85 -2.81
CA LEU A 212 10.98 -3.68 -2.33
C LEU A 212 11.09 -2.35 -1.58
N SER A 213 11.37 -2.40 -0.28
CA SER A 213 11.45 -1.21 0.57
C SER A 213 12.41 -0.14 0.04
N PRO A 214 13.66 -0.45 -0.38
CA PRO A 214 14.56 0.56 -0.93
C PRO A 214 14.02 1.22 -2.20
N LEU A 215 13.36 0.44 -3.08
CA LEU A 215 12.77 0.95 -4.30
C LEU A 215 11.58 1.86 -3.98
N TYR A 216 10.67 1.43 -3.10
CA TYR A 216 9.53 2.25 -2.66
C TYR A 216 9.99 3.59 -2.05
N GLN A 217 11.03 3.56 -1.22
CA GLN A 217 11.59 4.76 -0.59
C GLN A 217 12.28 5.70 -1.59
N SER A 218 12.89 5.18 -2.66
CA SER A 218 13.51 6.00 -3.70
C SER A 218 12.50 6.79 -4.53
N LEU A 219 11.25 6.33 -4.60
CA LEU A 219 10.18 7.01 -5.31
C LEU A 219 9.70 8.23 -4.47
N THR A 220 10.14 9.44 -4.81
CA THR A 220 9.77 10.66 -4.07
C THR A 220 8.38 11.18 -4.44
N ASN A 221 7.87 10.83 -5.62
CA ASN A 221 6.55 11.23 -6.10
C ASN A 221 5.46 10.31 -5.53
N PRO A 222 4.44 10.81 -4.81
CA PRO A 222 3.38 9.97 -4.23
C PRO A 222 2.51 9.27 -5.29
N VAL A 223 2.35 9.85 -6.47
CA VAL A 223 1.66 9.20 -7.59
C VAL A 223 2.49 8.01 -8.11
N ALA A 224 3.81 8.16 -8.22
CA ALA A 224 4.70 7.06 -8.59
C ALA A 224 4.65 5.92 -7.57
N ARG A 225 4.63 6.23 -6.26
CA ARG A 225 4.46 5.23 -5.19
C ARG A 225 3.15 4.45 -5.34
N ARG A 226 2.06 5.15 -5.62
CA ARG A 226 0.76 4.50 -5.83
C ARG A 226 0.74 3.66 -7.10
N LEU A 227 1.27 4.18 -8.21
CA LEU A 227 1.39 3.43 -9.46
C LEU A 227 2.23 2.17 -9.30
N TYR A 228 3.36 2.25 -8.57
CA TYR A 228 4.18 1.07 -8.28
C TYR A 228 3.36 -0.03 -7.60
N ARG A 229 2.54 0.30 -6.59
CA ARG A 229 1.67 -0.66 -5.91
C ARG A 229 0.62 -1.28 -6.86
N LEU A 230 -0.01 -0.48 -7.72
CA LEU A 230 -0.94 -0.98 -8.75
C LEU A 230 -0.26 -1.91 -9.75
N MET A 231 0.97 -1.59 -10.15
CA MET A 231 1.77 -2.44 -11.05
C MET A 231 2.15 -3.77 -10.41
N GLU A 232 2.41 -3.79 -9.10
CA GLU A 232 2.63 -5.05 -8.38
C GLU A 232 1.34 -5.88 -8.30
N VAL A 233 0.16 -5.24 -8.15
CA VAL A 233 -1.12 -5.95 -8.28
C VAL A 233 -1.25 -6.59 -9.68
N ALA A 234 -0.96 -5.83 -10.74
CA ALA A 234 -1.01 -6.34 -12.11
C ALA A 234 -0.02 -7.51 -12.32
N ARG A 235 1.18 -7.45 -11.74
CA ARG A 235 2.17 -8.55 -11.80
C ARG A 235 1.70 -9.81 -11.08
N GLU A 236 1.07 -9.68 -9.92
CA GLU A 236 0.50 -10.84 -9.20
C GLU A 236 -0.66 -11.49 -9.98
N LEU A 237 -1.29 -10.74 -10.89
CA LEU A 237 -2.28 -11.26 -11.84
C LEU A 237 -1.64 -11.83 -13.12
N GLY A 238 -0.31 -11.92 -13.20
CA GLY A 238 0.43 -12.47 -14.35
C GLY A 238 0.56 -11.52 -15.53
N MET A 239 0.27 -10.24 -15.36
CA MET A 239 0.35 -9.27 -16.45
C MET A 239 1.81 -8.86 -16.73
N VAL A 240 2.21 -8.90 -17.99
CA VAL A 240 3.47 -8.31 -18.50
C VAL A 240 3.23 -6.90 -19.04
N THR A 241 2.04 -6.68 -19.56
CA THR A 241 1.55 -5.38 -20.02
C THR A 241 0.27 -5.05 -19.29
N TRP A 242 0.12 -3.81 -18.84
CA TRP A 242 -1.10 -3.33 -18.21
C TRP A 242 -1.62 -2.13 -19.02
N ARG A 243 -2.80 -2.31 -19.60
CA ARG A 243 -3.51 -1.25 -20.34
C ARG A 243 -4.71 -0.79 -19.51
N VAL A 244 -4.82 0.50 -19.30
CA VAL A 244 -5.89 1.10 -18.50
C VAL A 244 -6.40 2.39 -19.16
N ALA A 245 -7.70 2.64 -19.08
CA ALA A 245 -8.27 3.90 -19.50
C ALA A 245 -7.81 5.03 -18.57
N LEU A 246 -7.54 6.21 -19.13
CA LEU A 246 -6.99 7.33 -18.37
C LEU A 246 -7.96 7.84 -17.29
N ASP A 247 -9.25 7.79 -17.55
CA ASP A 247 -10.31 8.15 -16.61
C ASP A 247 -10.44 7.12 -15.46
N GLU A 248 -10.33 5.83 -15.78
CA GLU A 248 -10.28 4.76 -14.77
C GLU A 248 -9.03 4.90 -13.90
N LEU A 249 -7.87 5.13 -14.52
CA LEU A 249 -6.63 5.37 -13.80
C LEU A 249 -6.73 6.59 -12.86
N ALA A 250 -7.38 7.66 -13.30
CA ALA A 250 -7.61 8.86 -12.50
C ALA A 250 -8.50 8.58 -11.26
N GLN A 251 -9.44 7.65 -11.36
CA GLN A 251 -10.26 7.20 -10.24
C GLN A 251 -9.44 6.33 -9.26
N GLN A 252 -8.57 5.46 -9.78
CA GLN A 252 -7.69 4.61 -8.96
C GLN A 252 -6.58 5.41 -8.26
N LEU A 253 -6.26 6.62 -8.76
CA LEU A 253 -5.23 7.49 -8.21
C LEU A 253 -5.79 8.66 -7.38
N PRO A 254 -7.06 8.74 -7.03
CA PRO A 254 -7.88 9.89 -6.57
C PRO A 254 -7.23 11.26 -6.78
N LEU A 255 -7.06 11.62 -8.06
CA LEU A 255 -6.52 12.91 -8.46
C LEU A 255 -7.64 13.95 -8.56
N ALA A 256 -7.32 15.21 -8.28
CA ALA A 256 -8.27 16.33 -8.43
C ALA A 256 -8.53 16.67 -9.91
N GLN A 257 -7.58 16.35 -10.79
CA GLN A 257 -7.64 16.62 -12.22
C GLN A 257 -8.63 15.67 -12.92
N ARG A 258 -9.43 16.24 -13.86
CA ARG A 258 -10.42 15.49 -14.62
C ARG A 258 -10.12 15.51 -16.14
N TYR A 259 -9.44 16.55 -16.62
CA TYR A 259 -9.16 16.70 -18.05
C TYR A 259 -7.93 15.88 -18.47
N PRO A 260 -8.00 15.16 -19.61
CA PRO A 260 -6.90 14.30 -20.07
C PRO A 260 -5.53 14.98 -20.13
N SER A 261 -5.46 16.21 -20.64
CA SER A 261 -4.19 16.96 -20.71
C SER A 261 -3.60 17.30 -19.34
N HIS A 262 -4.45 17.55 -18.34
CA HIS A 262 -4.00 17.80 -16.97
C HIS A 262 -3.57 16.50 -16.30
N LEU A 263 -4.31 15.40 -16.52
CA LEU A 263 -3.94 14.08 -16.01
C LEU A 263 -2.58 13.63 -16.57
N GLN A 264 -2.35 13.77 -17.88
CA GLN A 264 -1.08 13.46 -18.50
C GLN A 264 0.06 14.28 -17.87
N ARG A 265 -0.12 15.57 -17.62
CA ARG A 265 0.87 16.43 -16.99
C ARG A 265 1.21 15.98 -15.56
N VAL A 266 0.23 15.51 -14.79
CA VAL A 266 0.45 15.00 -13.42
C VAL A 266 1.10 13.63 -13.43
N LEU A 267 0.75 12.77 -14.39
CA LEU A 267 1.27 11.41 -14.50
C LEU A 267 2.68 11.36 -15.10
N GLN A 268 3.03 12.28 -16.00
CA GLN A 268 4.31 12.24 -16.72
C GLN A 268 5.54 12.15 -15.80
N PRO A 269 5.70 13.00 -14.74
CA PRO A 269 6.85 12.90 -13.84
C PRO A 269 6.87 11.56 -13.06
N ALA A 270 5.71 11.01 -12.75
CA ALA A 270 5.62 9.71 -12.09
C ALA A 270 6.02 8.57 -13.03
N HIS A 271 5.61 8.62 -14.31
CA HIS A 271 6.03 7.65 -15.32
C HIS A 271 7.55 7.67 -15.54
N GLU A 272 8.15 8.86 -15.71
CA GLU A 272 9.59 9.03 -15.86
C GLU A 272 10.36 8.43 -14.66
N MET A 273 9.87 8.69 -13.46
CA MET A 273 10.46 8.12 -12.23
C MET A 273 10.37 6.60 -12.20
N LEU A 274 9.24 6.00 -12.59
CA LEU A 274 9.04 4.56 -12.61
C LEU A 274 9.89 3.87 -13.69
N VAL A 275 10.08 4.52 -14.84
CA VAL A 275 11.00 4.04 -15.88
C VAL A 275 12.46 4.10 -15.38
N ALA A 276 12.87 5.23 -14.82
CA ALA A 276 14.22 5.41 -14.27
C ALA A 276 14.52 4.42 -13.12
N ALA A 277 13.50 4.11 -12.30
CA ALA A 277 13.60 3.14 -11.22
C ALA A 277 13.51 1.66 -11.68
N GLY A 278 13.31 1.40 -12.96
CA GLY A 278 13.21 0.06 -13.52
C GLY A 278 11.93 -0.71 -13.13
N VAL A 279 10.88 -0.02 -12.70
CA VAL A 279 9.58 -0.64 -12.40
C VAL A 279 8.85 -0.99 -13.69
N VAL A 280 8.91 -0.11 -14.66
CA VAL A 280 8.37 -0.30 -16.01
C VAL A 280 9.43 -0.04 -17.06
N ARG A 281 9.32 -0.72 -18.20
CA ARG A 281 10.13 -0.45 -19.39
C ARG A 281 9.63 0.77 -20.16
N SER A 282 8.30 0.94 -20.18
CA SER A 282 7.66 2.08 -20.84
C SER A 282 6.28 2.35 -20.25
N ALA A 283 5.88 3.63 -20.31
CA ALA A 283 4.54 4.11 -20.03
C ALA A 283 4.16 5.06 -21.17
N VAL A 284 3.17 4.70 -21.96
CA VAL A 284 2.82 5.42 -23.21
C VAL A 284 1.35 5.80 -23.20
N PHE A 285 1.07 7.08 -23.38
CA PHE A 285 -0.29 7.56 -23.62
C PHE A 285 -0.68 7.28 -25.08
N ARG A 286 -1.85 6.70 -25.27
CA ARG A 286 -2.44 6.46 -26.57
C ARG A 286 -3.85 7.02 -26.63
N GLN A 287 -4.17 7.70 -27.71
CA GLN A 287 -5.53 8.10 -28.00
C GLN A 287 -6.18 7.07 -28.93
N MET A 288 -7.31 6.51 -28.49
CA MET A 288 -8.13 5.62 -29.29
C MET A 288 -9.53 6.23 -29.40
N ASN A 289 -9.88 6.68 -30.60
CA ASN A 289 -11.10 7.44 -30.84
C ASN A 289 -11.17 8.71 -29.97
N ARG A 290 -12.11 8.76 -29.02
CA ARG A 290 -12.30 9.88 -28.07
C ARG A 290 -11.65 9.63 -26.72
N ASP A 291 -11.22 8.38 -26.46
CA ASP A 291 -10.72 7.96 -25.16
C ASP A 291 -9.19 7.93 -25.14
N TRP A 292 -8.62 8.21 -23.97
CA TRP A 292 -7.21 8.10 -23.73
C TRP A 292 -6.93 6.84 -22.91
N LEU A 293 -5.90 6.11 -23.33
CA LEU A 293 -5.38 4.92 -22.64
C LEU A 293 -3.94 5.16 -22.22
N VAL A 294 -3.52 4.44 -21.19
CA VAL A 294 -2.11 4.32 -20.81
C VAL A 294 -1.69 2.86 -20.95
N ASP A 295 -0.67 2.62 -21.75
CA ASP A 295 -0.04 1.31 -21.91
C ASP A 295 1.23 1.26 -21.08
N TYR A 296 1.26 0.40 -20.08
CA TYR A 296 2.47 0.11 -19.29
C TYR A 296 3.07 -1.22 -19.72
N THR A 297 4.38 -1.24 -20.01
CA THR A 297 5.15 -2.48 -20.16
C THR A 297 5.93 -2.70 -18.87
N LEU A 298 5.57 -3.70 -18.11
CA LEU A 298 6.19 -3.98 -16.81
C LEU A 298 7.60 -4.54 -17.02
N ALA A 299 8.57 -4.08 -16.23
CA ALA A 299 9.90 -4.66 -16.23
C ALA A 299 9.88 -6.01 -15.50
N SER A 300 10.75 -6.94 -15.88
CA SER A 300 10.94 -8.18 -15.13
C SER A 300 11.39 -7.85 -13.71
N ARG A 301 10.87 -8.55 -12.69
CA ARG A 301 11.47 -8.45 -11.35
C ARG A 301 12.91 -8.95 -11.44
N ASN A 302 13.89 -8.10 -11.18
CA ASN A 302 15.23 -8.57 -10.87
C ASN A 302 15.16 -9.17 -9.47
N VAL A 303 15.08 -10.51 -9.42
CA VAL A 303 15.09 -11.31 -8.18
C VAL A 303 16.47 -11.25 -7.54
#